data_2aa2a9759636a3171e93faee63fad922
#
_entry.id   2aa2a9759636a3171e93faee63fad922
#
_cell.length_a   1.000
_cell.length_b   1.000
_cell.length_c   1.000
_cell.angle_alpha   90.00
_cell.angle_beta   90.00
_cell.angle_gamma   90.00
#
_symmetry.space_group_name_H-M   'P 1'
#
loop_
_entity.id
_entity.type
_entity.pdbx_description
1 polymer ?
#
loop_
_entity_poly.entity_id
_entity_poly.type
_entity_poly.pdbx_seq_one_letter_code
_entity_poly.pdbx_strand_id
1 'polypeptide(L)'
;MLTMSTLKKSDAEFHHGDLQVALVTAGLRHVEKHGLNSLGLRQLALVTGVSPTAVYRHFADLEHLKASVAKASREVLGKMMLDALKSAPTSKTAKGAIDRFLSIGGAYIDFGIKKSNLYEIAFICFDSPDLEPTSPSPWEILMQSLVELNELGCLSDKNFKTAPTIAWSMVHGFAGLAAQGATGNAGETLASKRDILMAALKALDIK
;
A
#
# COMPACT_ATOMS: atom_id res chain seq x y z
N MET A 1 -45.21 38.53 15.72
CA MET A 1 -44.15 38.07 16.61
C MET A 1 -43.76 36.66 16.16
N LEU A 2 -42.72 36.56 15.34
CA LEU A 2 -42.22 35.27 14.83
C LEU A 2 -40.97 34.91 15.64
N THR A 3 -41.06 33.80 16.35
CA THR A 3 -39.95 33.22 17.13
C THR A 3 -39.01 32.51 16.19
N MET A 4 -37.76 32.99 16.15
CA MET A 4 -36.65 32.29 15.49
C MET A 4 -36.31 31.02 16.26
N SER A 5 -36.56 29.87 15.62
CA SER A 5 -36.10 28.57 16.09
C SER A 5 -34.63 28.44 15.76
N THR A 6 -33.78 28.44 16.77
CA THR A 6 -32.35 28.14 16.69
C THR A 6 -32.17 26.68 16.33
N LEU A 7 -31.67 26.44 15.14
CA LEU A 7 -31.18 25.13 14.72
C LEU A 7 -29.99 24.72 15.59
N LYS A 8 -30.25 23.82 16.51
CA LYS A 8 -29.23 23.15 17.32
C LYS A 8 -28.40 22.25 16.40
N LYS A 9 -27.16 22.67 16.16
CA LYS A 9 -26.16 21.84 15.51
C LYS A 9 -25.96 20.61 16.39
N SER A 10 -26.27 19.42 15.89
CA SER A 10 -26.00 18.16 16.58
C SER A 10 -24.50 18.00 16.72
N ASP A 11 -23.96 18.14 17.92
CA ASP A 11 -22.65 17.67 18.31
C ASP A 11 -22.68 16.15 18.22
N ALA A 12 -22.31 15.61 17.04
CA ALA A 12 -21.91 14.23 16.92
C ALA A 12 -20.61 14.09 17.72
N GLU A 13 -20.66 13.46 18.88
CA GLU A 13 -19.49 13.01 19.64
C GLU A 13 -18.71 12.07 18.72
N PHE A 14 -17.71 12.61 18.01
CA PHE A 14 -16.69 11.80 17.38
C PHE A 14 -15.89 11.13 18.50
N HIS A 15 -16.06 9.82 18.67
CA HIS A 15 -15.18 9.04 19.53
C HIS A 15 -13.73 9.29 19.08
N HIS A 16 -12.81 9.52 20.02
CA HIS A 16 -11.43 9.93 19.71
C HIS A 16 -10.74 9.02 18.68
N GLY A 17 -11.07 7.71 18.66
CA GLY A 17 -10.58 6.79 17.63
C GLY A 17 -11.09 7.08 16.22
N ASP A 18 -12.35 7.51 16.09
CA ASP A 18 -12.97 7.77 14.78
C ASP A 18 -12.35 9.01 14.09
N LEU A 19 -11.96 10.04 14.85
CA LEU A 19 -11.34 11.23 14.28
C LEU A 19 -9.94 10.94 13.74
N GLN A 20 -9.13 10.17 14.44
CA GLN A 20 -7.80 9.79 13.94
C GLN A 20 -7.91 9.01 12.63
N VAL A 21 -8.78 8.03 12.57
CA VAL A 21 -9.03 7.24 11.33
C VAL A 21 -9.54 8.14 10.20
N ALA A 22 -10.45 9.07 10.51
CA ALA A 22 -10.96 10.03 9.52
C ALA A 22 -9.84 10.95 8.99
N LEU A 23 -8.97 11.43 9.87
CA LEU A 23 -7.82 12.26 9.51
C LEU A 23 -6.81 11.51 8.63
N VAL A 24 -6.45 10.27 9.01
CA VAL A 24 -5.55 9.42 8.17
C VAL A 24 -6.18 9.15 6.81
N THR A 25 -7.47 8.83 6.78
CA THR A 25 -8.21 8.59 5.53
C THR A 25 -8.22 9.84 4.64
N ALA A 26 -8.44 11.02 5.22
CA ALA A 26 -8.39 12.28 4.49
C ALA A 26 -6.98 12.58 3.98
N GLY A 27 -5.95 12.34 4.80
CA GLY A 27 -4.53 12.46 4.43
C GLY A 27 -4.17 11.54 3.27
N LEU A 28 -4.61 10.27 3.32
CA LEU A 28 -4.40 9.29 2.25
C LEU A 28 -5.01 9.78 0.91
N ARG A 29 -6.27 10.23 0.94
CA ARG A 29 -6.93 10.77 -0.25
C ARG A 29 -6.25 12.05 -0.76
N HIS A 30 -5.77 12.90 0.14
CA HIS A 30 -5.07 14.12 -0.21
C HIS A 30 -3.74 13.80 -0.92
N VAL A 31 -2.94 12.87 -0.36
CA VAL A 31 -1.69 12.41 -0.99
C VAL A 31 -1.96 11.75 -2.33
N GLU A 32 -2.95 10.86 -2.42
CA GLU A 32 -3.31 10.19 -3.68
C GLU A 32 -3.56 11.19 -4.81
N LYS A 33 -4.22 12.31 -4.49
CA LYS A 33 -4.60 13.34 -5.47
C LYS A 33 -3.50 14.36 -5.75
N HIS A 34 -2.75 14.77 -4.74
CA HIS A 34 -1.87 15.96 -4.78
C HIS A 34 -0.39 15.65 -4.53
N GLY A 35 -0.04 14.39 -4.22
CA GLY A 35 1.32 13.97 -3.88
C GLY A 35 1.72 14.27 -2.44
N LEU A 36 2.82 13.66 -2.02
CA LEU A 36 3.32 13.71 -0.65
C LEU A 36 3.67 15.14 -0.18
N ASN A 37 4.30 15.93 -1.04
CA ASN A 37 4.78 17.27 -0.68
C ASN A 37 3.65 18.25 -0.34
N SER A 38 2.41 17.93 -0.69
CA SER A 38 1.22 18.71 -0.36
C SER A 38 0.64 18.41 1.02
N LEU A 39 1.09 17.32 1.68
CA LEU A 39 0.56 16.90 2.98
C LEU A 39 1.08 17.80 4.10
N GLY A 40 0.18 18.31 4.92
CA GLY A 40 0.50 19.14 6.07
C GLY A 40 -0.62 19.14 7.10
N LEU A 41 -0.28 19.32 8.39
CA LEU A 41 -1.26 19.30 9.49
C LEU A 41 -2.32 20.40 9.34
N ARG A 42 -1.93 21.62 8.94
CA ARG A 42 -2.87 22.73 8.69
C ARG A 42 -3.77 22.44 7.48
N GLN A 43 -3.19 21.91 6.42
CA GLN A 43 -3.94 21.50 5.23
C GLN A 43 -4.96 20.43 5.57
N LEU A 44 -4.55 19.43 6.38
CA LEU A 44 -5.44 18.36 6.83
C LEU A 44 -6.61 18.92 7.65
N ALA A 45 -6.35 19.85 8.58
CA ALA A 45 -7.39 20.54 9.34
C ALA A 45 -8.41 21.24 8.42
N LEU A 46 -7.91 21.94 7.39
CA LEU A 46 -8.75 22.64 6.42
C LEU A 46 -9.66 21.68 5.63
N VAL A 47 -9.10 20.60 5.08
CA VAL A 47 -9.86 19.65 4.23
C VAL A 47 -10.83 18.77 5.03
N THR A 48 -10.59 18.60 6.32
CA THR A 48 -11.48 17.83 7.21
C THR A 48 -12.48 18.71 7.98
N GLY A 49 -12.32 20.01 7.94
CA GLY A 49 -13.21 20.97 8.65
C GLY A 49 -13.05 20.94 10.16
N VAL A 50 -11.93 20.46 10.69
CA VAL A 50 -11.62 20.46 12.13
C VAL A 50 -10.65 21.58 12.48
N SER A 51 -10.56 21.93 13.79
CA SER A 51 -9.57 22.90 14.22
C SER A 51 -8.14 22.34 14.10
N PRO A 52 -7.12 23.18 13.83
CA PRO A 52 -5.72 22.73 13.88
C PRO A 52 -5.36 22.08 15.21
N THR A 53 -5.86 22.59 16.33
CA THR A 53 -5.66 22.02 17.67
C THR A 53 -6.17 20.57 17.77
N ALA A 54 -7.28 20.25 17.11
CA ALA A 54 -7.81 18.89 17.09
C ALA A 54 -6.85 17.94 16.33
N VAL A 55 -6.24 18.39 15.23
CA VAL A 55 -5.25 17.59 14.48
C VAL A 55 -4.00 17.36 15.33
N TYR A 56 -3.47 18.38 16.01
CA TYR A 56 -2.29 18.27 16.88
C TYR A 56 -2.50 17.37 18.11
N ARG A 57 -3.74 17.07 18.49
CA ARG A 57 -4.02 16.06 19.54
C ARG A 57 -3.79 14.63 19.08
N HIS A 58 -3.84 14.37 17.75
CA HIS A 58 -3.68 13.05 17.15
C HIS A 58 -2.31 12.85 16.52
N PHE A 59 -1.67 13.93 16.06
CA PHE A 59 -0.36 13.87 15.42
C PHE A 59 0.57 14.89 16.08
N ALA A 60 1.61 14.38 16.74
CA ALA A 60 2.60 15.22 17.42
C ALA A 60 3.27 16.22 16.45
N ASP A 61 3.53 15.76 15.24
CA ASP A 61 4.18 16.52 14.18
C ASP A 61 3.80 16.00 12.79
N LEU A 62 4.40 16.58 11.76
CA LEU A 62 4.17 16.20 10.37
C LEU A 62 4.73 14.79 10.04
N GLU A 63 5.82 14.40 10.68
CA GLU A 63 6.43 13.08 10.43
C GLU A 63 5.54 11.95 10.98
N HIS A 64 4.92 12.14 12.15
CA HIS A 64 3.92 11.21 12.68
C HIS A 64 2.68 11.10 11.75
N LEU A 65 2.20 12.22 11.19
CA LEU A 65 1.13 12.18 10.19
C LEU A 65 1.57 11.42 8.93
N LYS A 66 2.76 11.71 8.40
CA LYS A 66 3.30 11.03 7.22
C LYS A 66 3.46 9.53 7.47
N ALA A 67 3.98 9.13 8.62
CA ALA A 67 4.12 7.72 9.02
C ALA A 67 2.76 7.00 9.04
N SER A 68 1.74 7.66 9.60
CA SER A 68 0.36 7.13 9.65
C SER A 68 -0.24 6.97 8.25
N VAL A 69 -0.04 7.95 7.35
CA VAL A 69 -0.51 7.87 5.96
C VAL A 69 0.29 6.84 5.17
N ALA A 70 1.60 6.70 5.41
CA ALA A 70 2.44 5.67 4.81
C ALA A 70 1.97 4.26 5.19
N LYS A 71 1.67 4.05 6.48
CA LYS A 71 1.07 2.80 6.97
C LYS A 71 -0.26 2.50 6.25
N ALA A 72 -1.17 3.47 6.20
CA ALA A 72 -2.46 3.32 5.52
C ALA A 72 -2.28 3.03 4.01
N SER A 73 -1.25 3.62 3.38
CA SER A 73 -0.92 3.34 1.98
C SER A 73 -0.45 1.90 1.78
N ARG A 74 0.37 1.35 2.69
CA ARG A 74 0.76 -0.07 2.68
C ARG A 74 -0.44 -0.99 2.88
N GLU A 75 -1.42 -0.60 3.69
CA GLU A 75 -2.67 -1.35 3.88
C GLU A 75 -3.51 -1.38 2.60
N VAL A 76 -3.54 -0.28 1.83
CA VAL A 76 -4.16 -0.26 0.49
C VAL A 76 -3.48 -1.27 -0.43
N LEU A 77 -2.16 -1.31 -0.47
CA LEU A 77 -1.41 -2.30 -1.24
C LEU A 77 -1.73 -3.73 -0.79
N GLY A 78 -1.66 -4.01 0.52
CA GLY A 78 -1.99 -5.33 1.06
C GLY A 78 -3.41 -5.78 0.69
N LYS A 79 -4.38 -4.86 0.75
CA LYS A 79 -5.75 -5.12 0.31
C LYS A 79 -5.82 -5.45 -1.19
N MET A 80 -5.12 -4.70 -2.03
CA MET A 80 -5.07 -5.00 -3.48
C MET A 80 -4.47 -6.39 -3.75
N MET A 81 -3.43 -6.79 -3.01
CA MET A 81 -2.86 -8.14 -3.12
C MET A 81 -3.83 -9.22 -2.67
N LEU A 82 -4.56 -9.03 -1.56
CA LEU A 82 -5.60 -9.96 -1.09
C LEU A 82 -6.77 -10.06 -2.08
N ASP A 83 -7.19 -8.96 -2.68
CA ASP A 83 -8.26 -8.97 -3.68
C ASP A 83 -7.83 -9.71 -4.97
N ALA A 84 -6.54 -9.59 -5.35
CA ALA A 84 -5.98 -10.39 -6.44
C ALA A 84 -5.98 -11.89 -6.11
N LEU A 85 -5.66 -12.29 -4.87
CA LEU A 85 -5.74 -13.67 -4.43
C LEU A 85 -7.16 -14.25 -4.47
N LYS A 86 -8.18 -13.46 -4.10
CA LYS A 86 -9.59 -13.88 -4.20
C LYS A 86 -10.03 -14.19 -5.62
N SER A 87 -9.40 -13.53 -6.61
CA SER A 87 -9.68 -13.73 -8.03
C SER A 87 -8.81 -14.79 -8.68
N ALA A 88 -7.79 -15.30 -7.96
CA ALA A 88 -6.86 -16.31 -8.44
C ALA A 88 -7.42 -17.73 -8.27
N PRO A 89 -6.86 -18.74 -8.97
CA PRO A 89 -7.29 -20.14 -8.82
C PRO A 89 -7.16 -20.64 -7.38
N THR A 90 -8.18 -21.34 -6.89
CA THR A 90 -8.22 -21.93 -5.54
C THR A 90 -7.63 -23.33 -5.47
N SER A 91 -7.19 -23.90 -6.60
CA SER A 91 -6.63 -25.24 -6.66
C SER A 91 -5.32 -25.35 -5.86
N LYS A 92 -5.20 -26.42 -5.06
CA LYS A 92 -3.99 -26.73 -4.29
C LYS A 92 -2.98 -27.51 -5.13
N THR A 93 -2.64 -26.98 -6.30
CA THR A 93 -1.67 -27.55 -7.23
C THR A 93 -0.51 -26.60 -7.42
N ALA A 94 0.64 -27.12 -7.88
CA ALA A 94 1.81 -26.31 -8.24
C ALA A 94 1.43 -25.12 -9.15
N LYS A 95 0.69 -25.41 -10.22
CA LYS A 95 0.18 -24.36 -11.13
C LYS A 95 -0.67 -23.31 -10.43
N GLY A 96 -1.61 -23.74 -9.56
CA GLY A 96 -2.46 -22.82 -8.82
C GLY A 96 -1.66 -21.91 -7.86
N ALA A 97 -0.65 -22.44 -7.19
CA ALA A 97 0.23 -21.67 -6.32
C ALA A 97 1.06 -20.64 -7.13
N ILE A 98 1.60 -21.05 -8.28
CA ILE A 98 2.32 -20.14 -9.18
C ILE A 98 1.39 -19.03 -9.67
N ASP A 99 0.17 -19.34 -10.08
CA ASP A 99 -0.81 -18.34 -10.54
C ASP A 99 -1.16 -17.34 -9.42
N ARG A 100 -1.29 -17.80 -8.15
CA ARG A 100 -1.49 -16.93 -6.98
C ARG A 100 -0.29 -16.02 -6.72
N PHE A 101 0.92 -16.57 -6.75
CA PHE A 101 2.15 -15.79 -6.61
C PHE A 101 2.27 -14.71 -7.68
N LEU A 102 2.00 -15.03 -8.94
CA LEU A 102 1.97 -14.06 -10.02
C LEU A 102 0.89 -12.99 -9.83
N SER A 103 -0.27 -13.37 -9.28
CA SER A 103 -1.37 -12.43 -9.02
C SER A 103 -1.00 -11.36 -7.99
N ILE A 104 -0.36 -11.74 -6.88
CA ILE A 104 0.08 -10.78 -5.87
C ILE A 104 1.19 -9.87 -6.39
N GLY A 105 2.16 -10.39 -7.15
CA GLY A 105 3.19 -9.59 -7.79
C GLY A 105 2.60 -8.61 -8.81
N GLY A 106 1.60 -9.05 -9.58
CA GLY A 106 0.85 -8.21 -10.51
C GLY A 106 0.10 -7.05 -9.81
N ALA A 107 -0.55 -7.34 -8.68
CA ALA A 107 -1.24 -6.34 -7.87
C ALA A 107 -0.26 -5.31 -7.27
N TYR A 108 0.92 -5.76 -6.85
CA TYR A 108 1.99 -4.88 -6.38
C TYR A 108 2.44 -3.87 -7.45
N ILE A 109 2.73 -4.36 -8.66
CA ILE A 109 3.12 -3.52 -9.79
C ILE A 109 1.99 -2.55 -10.16
N ASP A 110 0.74 -3.04 -10.20
CA ASP A 110 -0.44 -2.21 -10.48
C ASP A 110 -0.64 -1.09 -9.44
N PHE A 111 -0.30 -1.33 -8.18
CA PHE A 111 -0.32 -0.29 -7.16
C PHE A 111 0.67 0.84 -7.49
N GLY A 112 1.93 0.51 -7.82
CA GLY A 112 2.91 1.52 -8.22
C GLY A 112 2.48 2.33 -9.46
N ILE A 113 1.93 1.66 -10.47
CA ILE A 113 1.49 2.31 -11.71
C ILE A 113 0.24 3.17 -11.50
N LYS A 114 -0.79 2.62 -10.86
CA LYS A 114 -2.12 3.26 -10.76
C LYS A 114 -2.24 4.23 -9.59
N LYS A 115 -1.38 4.10 -8.57
CA LYS A 115 -1.38 4.86 -7.32
C LYS A 115 0.01 5.36 -6.97
N SER A 116 0.71 5.96 -7.95
CA SER A 116 2.11 6.37 -7.84
C SER A 116 2.39 7.25 -6.62
N ASN A 117 1.52 8.23 -6.31
CA ASN A 117 1.66 9.07 -5.12
C ASN A 117 1.55 8.28 -3.80
N LEU A 118 0.70 7.25 -3.76
CA LEU A 118 0.59 6.36 -2.60
C LEU A 118 1.78 5.40 -2.53
N TYR A 119 2.29 4.93 -3.68
CA TYR A 119 3.49 4.13 -3.75
C TYR A 119 4.69 4.89 -3.18
N GLU A 120 4.86 6.16 -3.55
CA GLU A 120 5.94 7.01 -3.05
C GLU A 120 5.93 7.07 -1.51
N ILE A 121 4.79 7.45 -0.90
CA ILE A 121 4.72 7.57 0.56
C ILE A 121 4.80 6.22 1.28
N ALA A 122 4.28 5.12 0.69
CA ALA A 122 4.22 3.80 1.33
C ALA A 122 5.60 3.28 1.76
N PHE A 123 6.66 3.65 1.03
CA PHE A 123 8.01 3.11 1.22
C PHE A 123 9.03 4.14 1.70
N ILE A 124 8.58 5.34 2.08
CA ILE A 124 9.40 6.27 2.83
C ILE A 124 9.47 5.78 4.29
N CYS A 125 10.70 5.64 4.80
CA CYS A 125 10.90 5.28 6.20
C CYS A 125 10.61 6.49 7.09
N PHE A 126 9.61 6.36 7.94
CA PHE A 126 9.34 7.29 9.03
C PHE A 126 9.46 6.52 10.34
N ASP A 127 10.30 7.01 11.24
CA ASP A 127 10.35 6.50 12.61
C ASP A 127 9.07 6.90 13.34
N SER A 128 8.27 5.91 13.68
CA SER A 128 7.07 6.10 14.49
C SER A 128 6.78 4.81 15.26
N PRO A 129 7.44 4.63 16.41
CA PRO A 129 7.38 3.40 17.20
C PRO A 129 5.98 3.11 17.75
N ASP A 130 5.12 4.13 17.81
CA ASP A 130 3.77 4.02 18.37
C ASP A 130 2.72 3.50 17.36
N LEU A 131 3.10 3.27 16.09
CA LEU A 131 2.18 2.78 15.09
C LEU A 131 2.08 1.25 15.13
N GLU A 132 0.85 0.77 15.22
CA GLU A 132 0.54 -0.65 15.04
C GLU A 132 1.06 -1.17 13.70
N PRO A 133 1.44 -2.46 13.61
CA PRO A 133 1.88 -3.08 12.35
C PRO A 133 0.88 -2.89 11.21
N THR A 134 1.40 -2.83 10.00
CA THR A 134 0.55 -2.77 8.79
C THR A 134 -0.29 -4.06 8.67
N SER A 135 -1.61 -3.92 8.53
CA SER A 135 -2.51 -5.07 8.32
C SER A 135 -3.60 -4.71 7.31
N PRO A 136 -3.76 -5.48 6.21
CA PRO A 136 -2.95 -6.63 5.83
C PRO A 136 -1.52 -6.22 5.39
N SER A 137 -0.53 -6.98 5.82
CA SER A 137 0.88 -6.72 5.48
C SER A 137 1.25 -7.28 4.10
N PRO A 138 1.71 -6.45 3.15
CA PRO A 138 2.21 -6.93 1.87
C PRO A 138 3.36 -7.94 1.99
N TRP A 139 4.22 -7.76 2.99
CA TRP A 139 5.31 -8.70 3.28
C TRP A 139 4.81 -10.06 3.74
N GLU A 140 3.85 -10.10 4.66
CA GLU A 140 3.26 -11.36 5.15
C GLU A 140 2.54 -12.11 4.02
N ILE A 141 1.83 -11.39 3.14
CA ILE A 141 1.16 -11.99 1.98
C ILE A 141 2.20 -12.63 1.04
N LEU A 142 3.31 -11.96 0.77
CA LEU A 142 4.42 -12.52 -0.01
C LEU A 142 4.98 -13.77 0.66
N MET A 143 5.28 -13.70 1.96
CA MET A 143 5.85 -14.82 2.71
C MET A 143 4.93 -16.05 2.69
N GLN A 144 3.63 -15.87 2.91
CA GLN A 144 2.65 -16.96 2.83
C GLN A 144 2.64 -17.63 1.44
N SER A 145 2.72 -16.83 0.38
CA SER A 145 2.76 -17.35 -0.99
C SER A 145 4.05 -18.12 -1.29
N LEU A 146 5.20 -17.67 -0.77
CA LEU A 146 6.46 -18.37 -0.92
C LEU A 146 6.51 -19.67 -0.12
N VAL A 147 5.92 -19.69 1.08
CA VAL A 147 5.75 -20.93 1.88
C VAL A 147 4.92 -21.94 1.12
N GLU A 148 3.80 -21.54 0.54
CA GLU A 148 2.96 -22.41 -0.27
C GLU A 148 3.73 -23.02 -1.46
N LEU A 149 4.52 -22.20 -2.17
CA LEU A 149 5.37 -22.69 -3.29
C LEU A 149 6.43 -23.69 -2.83
N ASN A 150 7.02 -23.47 -1.67
CA ASN A 150 8.00 -24.38 -1.08
C ASN A 150 7.36 -25.71 -0.65
N GLU A 151 6.24 -25.66 0.05
CA GLU A 151 5.50 -26.86 0.48
C GLU A 151 5.02 -27.74 -0.68
N LEU A 152 4.71 -27.14 -1.83
CA LEU A 152 4.33 -27.82 -3.05
C LEU A 152 5.52 -28.26 -3.91
N GLY A 153 6.76 -28.03 -3.44
CA GLY A 153 7.99 -28.41 -4.15
C GLY A 153 8.31 -27.54 -5.37
N CYS A 154 7.58 -26.41 -5.58
CA CYS A 154 7.84 -25.47 -6.67
C CYS A 154 9.06 -24.60 -6.41
N LEU A 155 9.38 -24.35 -5.15
CA LEU A 155 10.51 -23.54 -4.68
C LEU A 155 11.37 -24.39 -3.73
N SER A 156 12.65 -24.55 -4.06
CA SER A 156 13.57 -25.35 -3.22
C SER A 156 13.94 -24.63 -1.92
N ASP A 157 14.25 -25.38 -0.86
CA ASP A 157 14.72 -24.84 0.43
C ASP A 157 15.97 -23.94 0.26
N LYS A 158 16.85 -24.30 -0.68
CA LYS A 158 18.02 -23.50 -1.00
C LYS A 158 17.63 -22.09 -1.49
N ASN A 159 16.69 -22.02 -2.39
CA ASN A 159 16.24 -20.76 -3.00
C ASN A 159 15.28 -19.99 -2.08
N PHE A 160 14.55 -20.70 -1.20
CA PHE A 160 13.61 -20.07 -0.26
C PHE A 160 14.25 -18.98 0.61
N LYS A 161 15.53 -19.15 1.00
CA LYS A 161 16.26 -18.17 1.84
C LYS A 161 16.39 -16.78 1.19
N THR A 162 16.52 -16.72 -0.13
CA THR A 162 16.70 -15.48 -0.88
C THR A 162 15.45 -15.05 -1.63
N ALA A 163 14.48 -15.94 -1.76
CA ALA A 163 13.25 -15.71 -2.54
C ALA A 163 12.47 -14.47 -2.11
N PRO A 164 12.28 -14.17 -0.81
CA PRO A 164 11.54 -12.97 -0.41
C PRO A 164 12.19 -11.69 -0.93
N THR A 165 13.52 -11.57 -0.76
CA THR A 165 14.27 -10.40 -1.20
C THR A 165 14.28 -10.26 -2.72
N ILE A 166 14.50 -11.35 -3.46
CA ILE A 166 14.52 -11.33 -4.93
C ILE A 166 13.13 -10.95 -5.46
N ALA A 167 12.08 -11.64 -5.01
CA ALA A 167 10.72 -11.38 -5.45
C ALA A 167 10.30 -9.93 -5.17
N TRP A 168 10.55 -9.46 -3.95
CA TRP A 168 10.23 -8.08 -3.56
C TRP A 168 11.02 -7.07 -4.40
N SER A 169 12.34 -7.22 -4.51
CA SER A 169 13.20 -6.28 -5.24
C SER A 169 12.79 -6.15 -6.71
N MET A 170 12.39 -7.24 -7.37
CA MET A 170 11.99 -7.20 -8.77
C MET A 170 10.70 -6.41 -8.97
N VAL A 171 9.65 -6.71 -8.20
CA VAL A 171 8.36 -6.01 -8.36
C VAL A 171 8.46 -4.56 -7.84
N HIS A 172 9.22 -4.34 -6.76
CA HIS A 172 9.43 -3.00 -6.19
C HIS A 172 10.23 -2.11 -7.14
N GLY A 173 11.36 -2.58 -7.66
CA GLY A 173 12.16 -1.81 -8.59
C GLY A 173 11.39 -1.44 -9.86
N PHE A 174 10.67 -2.41 -10.45
CA PHE A 174 9.86 -2.14 -11.64
C PHE A 174 8.69 -1.18 -11.34
N ALA A 175 7.98 -1.36 -10.23
CA ALA A 175 6.90 -0.48 -9.82
C ALA A 175 7.40 0.96 -9.57
N GLY A 176 8.59 1.11 -8.97
CA GLY A 176 9.22 2.41 -8.75
C GLY A 176 9.59 3.12 -10.06
N LEU A 177 10.20 2.41 -11.00
CA LEU A 177 10.50 2.94 -12.34
C LEU A 177 9.23 3.37 -13.07
N ALA A 178 8.20 2.53 -13.00
CA ALA A 178 6.91 2.83 -13.62
C ALA A 178 6.22 4.04 -12.98
N ALA A 179 6.24 4.14 -11.64
CA ALA A 179 5.67 5.26 -10.89
C ALA A 179 6.32 6.61 -11.25
N GLN A 180 7.62 6.58 -11.54
CA GLN A 180 8.39 7.77 -11.94
C GLN A 180 8.26 8.11 -13.43
N GLY A 181 7.46 7.37 -14.18
CA GLY A 181 7.32 7.58 -15.63
C GLY A 181 8.54 7.17 -16.44
N ALA A 182 9.51 6.46 -15.85
CA ALA A 182 10.72 6.01 -16.53
C ALA A 182 10.44 4.96 -17.63
N THR A 183 9.21 4.48 -17.72
CA THR A 183 8.79 3.39 -18.58
C THR A 183 8.45 3.80 -20.02
N GLY A 184 8.75 5.02 -20.48
CA GLY A 184 8.28 5.40 -21.80
C GLY A 184 8.92 6.57 -22.54
N ASN A 185 9.92 7.26 -22.01
CA ASN A 185 10.38 8.51 -22.62
C ASN A 185 11.64 8.46 -23.51
N ALA A 186 12.27 7.30 -23.69
CA ALA A 186 13.55 7.23 -24.42
C ALA A 186 13.53 6.33 -25.67
N GLY A 187 12.36 5.98 -26.21
CA GLY A 187 12.29 5.03 -27.34
C GLY A 187 12.67 3.60 -26.96
N GLU A 188 13.01 3.35 -25.70
CA GLU A 188 13.27 2.03 -25.17
C GLU A 188 11.98 1.49 -24.53
N THR A 189 11.43 0.44 -25.12
CA THR A 189 10.29 -0.26 -24.55
C THR A 189 10.76 -1.02 -23.32
N LEU A 190 10.40 -0.55 -22.12
CA LEU A 190 10.61 -1.35 -20.93
C LEU A 190 9.82 -2.67 -21.02
N ALA A 191 10.34 -3.69 -20.36
CA ALA A 191 9.67 -4.96 -20.21
C ALA A 191 8.23 -4.77 -19.71
N SER A 192 7.32 -5.59 -20.16
CA SER A 192 5.96 -5.56 -19.65
C SER A 192 5.89 -6.08 -18.20
N LYS A 193 4.81 -5.75 -17.47
CA LYS A 193 4.51 -6.35 -16.17
C LYS A 193 4.64 -7.88 -16.20
N ARG A 194 4.14 -8.52 -17.26
CA ARG A 194 4.22 -9.96 -17.45
C ARG A 194 5.67 -10.44 -17.55
N ASP A 195 6.51 -9.75 -18.31
CA ASP A 195 7.90 -10.14 -18.51
C ASP A 195 8.67 -10.10 -17.19
N ILE A 196 8.44 -9.09 -16.37
CA ILE A 196 9.04 -8.97 -15.03
C ILE A 196 8.58 -10.12 -14.11
N LEU A 197 7.30 -10.45 -14.11
CA LEU A 197 6.76 -11.55 -13.30
C LEU A 197 7.33 -12.90 -13.76
N MET A 198 7.44 -13.12 -15.06
CA MET A 198 8.06 -14.35 -15.60
C MET A 198 9.56 -14.40 -15.31
N ALA A 199 10.26 -13.26 -15.36
CA ALA A 199 11.67 -13.18 -14.97
C ALA A 199 11.84 -13.49 -13.46
N ALA A 200 10.91 -13.08 -12.60
CA ALA A 200 10.93 -13.41 -11.17
C ALA A 200 10.82 -14.92 -10.95
N LEU A 201 9.89 -15.61 -11.62
CA LEU A 201 9.80 -17.08 -11.54
C LEU A 201 11.11 -17.75 -11.95
N LYS A 202 11.71 -17.30 -13.03
CA LYS A 202 12.99 -17.82 -13.53
C LYS A 202 14.14 -17.56 -12.54
N ALA A 203 14.22 -16.36 -11.98
CA ALA A 203 15.27 -15.99 -11.01
C ALA A 203 15.16 -16.82 -9.71
N LEU A 204 13.97 -17.24 -9.34
CA LEU A 204 13.67 -18.08 -8.16
C LEU A 204 13.74 -19.58 -8.47
N ASP A 205 13.97 -19.98 -9.75
CA ASP A 205 13.93 -21.36 -10.23
C ASP A 205 12.62 -22.06 -9.85
N ILE A 206 11.50 -21.33 -9.92
CA ILE A 206 10.16 -21.87 -9.68
C ILE A 206 9.70 -22.66 -10.90
N LYS A 207 9.27 -23.92 -10.66
CA LYS A 207 8.89 -24.89 -11.71
C LYS A 207 7.47 -25.38 -11.50
#